data_df34f2b10fc5552d03a1ed651c23eb27
#
_entry.id   df34f2b10fc5552d03a1ed651c23eb27
#
_cell.length_a   1.000
_cell.length_b   1.000
_cell.length_c   1.000
_cell.angle_alpha   90.00
_cell.angle_beta   90.00
_cell.angle_gamma   90.00
#
_symmetry.space_group_name_H-M   'P 1'
#
loop_
_entity.id
_entity.type
_entity.pdbx_description
1 polymer ?
#
loop_
_entity_poly.entity_id
_entity_poly.type
_entity_poly.pdbx_seq_one_letter_code
_entity_poly.pdbx_strand_id
1 'polypeptide(L)'
;MMLLTLAAGCAPASTAGPSPTSVLGRIRTKGELVVGTAASMPPLNMTTKTGEIIGLEIDLAKAMADAMQVKLRLATMPFVDLLPALEAGQVDMILSGMSMTPERNMKFAFVGPYLTSGKSFLAKETTVASSKGSEDLNTPQMRLAALRGSTSEVFVQQNMPKATLVSTKDYDEAIILLLQDKVDAMIADLPACLFAVRRYPDRGLYALETPLTYEPIGIALSGNDPLLLNWTQNWLRELETTGALERTTERWFKDTAWLRRLP
;
A
#
# COMPACT_ATOMS: atom_id res chain seq x y z
N MET A 1 21.29 56.29 45.06
CA MET A 1 20.38 55.88 44.03
C MET A 1 21.14 55.04 43.00
N MET A 2 21.08 53.73 43.19
CA MET A 2 21.91 52.72 42.43
C MET A 2 21.07 52.10 41.37
N LEU A 3 21.37 52.37 40.10
CA LEU A 3 20.66 51.80 38.95
C LEU A 3 21.20 50.36 38.71
N LEU A 4 20.34 49.37 38.90
CA LEU A 4 20.61 48.00 38.44
C LEU A 4 20.18 47.89 36.95
N THR A 5 21.16 47.69 36.06
CA THR A 5 20.90 47.32 34.67
C THR A 5 20.72 45.81 34.57
N LEU A 6 19.49 45.35 34.26
CA LEU A 6 19.22 43.96 33.88
C LEU A 6 19.72 43.74 32.41
N ALA A 7 20.75 42.94 32.25
CA ALA A 7 21.16 42.42 30.93
C ALA A 7 20.28 41.18 30.63
N ALA A 8 19.34 41.31 29.69
CA ALA A 8 18.60 40.18 29.13
C ALA A 8 19.52 39.42 28.17
N GLY A 9 20.06 38.29 28.62
CA GLY A 9 20.81 37.35 27.79
C GLY A 9 19.86 36.60 26.86
N CYS A 10 19.85 36.90 25.57
CA CYS A 10 19.25 36.00 24.54
C CYS A 10 20.09 34.74 24.46
N ALA A 11 19.61 33.63 25.00
CA ALA A 11 20.19 32.32 24.73
C ALA A 11 19.97 31.97 23.27
N PRO A 12 21.00 31.50 22.53
CA PRO A 12 20.81 31.06 21.15
C PRO A 12 19.83 29.86 21.12
N ALA A 13 18.82 29.96 20.28
CA ALA A 13 17.92 28.82 20.01
C ALA A 13 18.76 27.67 19.46
N SER A 14 18.86 26.60 20.22
CA SER A 14 19.54 25.38 19.83
C SER A 14 18.78 24.80 18.62
N THR A 15 19.35 24.85 17.43
CA THR A 15 18.88 24.09 16.26
C THR A 15 19.23 22.63 16.48
N ALA A 16 18.49 21.96 17.37
CA ALA A 16 18.65 20.54 17.58
C ALA A 16 18.25 19.83 16.27
N GLY A 17 19.21 19.24 15.61
CA GLY A 17 18.95 18.27 14.53
C GLY A 17 18.10 17.11 15.05
N PRO A 18 17.56 16.23 14.15
CA PRO A 18 16.72 15.13 14.58
C PRO A 18 17.41 14.31 15.68
N SER A 19 16.65 13.99 16.74
CA SER A 19 17.14 13.14 17.82
C SER A 19 17.66 11.81 17.25
N PRO A 20 18.79 11.29 17.72
CA PRO A 20 19.27 9.95 17.31
C PRO A 20 18.26 8.82 17.57
N THR A 21 17.29 9.06 18.44
CA THR A 21 16.20 8.13 18.77
C THR A 21 15.01 8.22 17.81
N SER A 22 14.90 9.26 16.96
CA SER A 22 13.85 9.38 15.95
C SER A 22 14.09 8.41 14.77
N VAL A 23 13.04 8.06 14.04
CA VAL A 23 13.15 7.20 12.85
C VAL A 23 14.04 7.86 11.81
N LEU A 24 13.83 9.15 11.51
CA LEU A 24 14.68 9.90 10.58
C LEU A 24 16.13 9.98 11.06
N GLY A 25 16.36 10.16 12.35
CA GLY A 25 17.70 10.13 12.96
C GLY A 25 18.38 8.78 12.75
N ARG A 26 17.65 7.68 12.94
CA ARG A 26 18.14 6.31 12.70
C ARG A 26 18.48 6.08 11.22
N ILE A 27 17.61 6.48 10.29
CA ILE A 27 17.85 6.37 8.83
C ILE A 27 19.16 7.08 8.48
N ARG A 28 19.34 8.31 8.92
CA ARG A 28 20.55 9.10 8.65
C ARG A 28 21.81 8.48 9.25
N THR A 29 21.74 8.02 10.49
CA THR A 29 22.90 7.44 11.19
C THR A 29 23.31 6.10 10.61
N LYS A 30 22.33 5.25 10.22
CA LYS A 30 22.59 3.95 9.60
C LYS A 30 22.91 4.03 8.10
N GLY A 31 22.55 5.13 7.44
CA GLY A 31 22.66 5.28 5.99
C GLY A 31 21.75 4.31 5.24
N GLU A 32 20.62 3.91 5.85
CA GLU A 32 19.68 2.93 5.29
C GLU A 32 18.24 3.30 5.59
N LEU A 33 17.39 3.25 4.54
CA LEU A 33 15.94 3.33 4.62
C LEU A 33 15.35 1.92 4.48
N VAL A 34 14.57 1.48 5.46
CA VAL A 34 13.93 0.17 5.46
C VAL A 34 12.45 0.31 5.12
N VAL A 35 12.05 -0.16 3.96
CA VAL A 35 10.67 -0.08 3.48
C VAL A 35 10.00 -1.45 3.55
N GLY A 36 8.90 -1.55 4.28
CA GLY A 36 8.04 -2.74 4.35
C GLY A 36 7.13 -2.84 3.12
N THR A 37 7.07 -4.01 2.50
CA THR A 37 6.19 -4.29 1.36
C THR A 37 5.78 -5.76 1.33
N ALA A 38 4.57 -6.06 0.83
CA ALA A 38 4.11 -7.43 0.65
C ALA A 38 4.68 -8.07 -0.64
N ALA A 39 5.10 -7.26 -1.59
CA ALA A 39 5.65 -7.67 -2.89
C ALA A 39 4.74 -8.65 -3.67
N SER A 40 3.41 -8.48 -3.55
CA SER A 40 2.39 -9.37 -4.11
C SER A 40 1.17 -8.62 -4.69
N MET A 41 1.26 -7.30 -4.88
CA MET A 41 0.17 -6.46 -5.39
C MET A 41 0.55 -5.74 -6.70
N PRO A 42 0.55 -6.43 -7.85
CA PRO A 42 0.80 -5.79 -9.14
C PRO A 42 -0.28 -4.72 -9.47
N PRO A 43 0.08 -3.61 -10.11
CA PRO A 43 1.41 -3.16 -10.54
C PRO A 43 2.17 -2.35 -9.47
N LEU A 44 1.69 -2.32 -8.22
CA LEU A 44 2.24 -1.50 -7.14
C LEU A 44 3.55 -2.08 -6.59
N ASN A 45 3.53 -3.34 -6.22
CA ASN A 45 4.67 -4.09 -5.72
C ASN A 45 4.52 -5.58 -6.06
N MET A 46 5.55 -6.20 -6.62
CA MET A 46 5.50 -7.60 -7.02
C MET A 46 6.89 -8.20 -7.18
N THR A 47 6.96 -9.53 -7.02
CA THR A 47 8.18 -10.30 -7.18
C THR A 47 8.25 -10.89 -8.59
N THR A 48 9.37 -10.72 -9.29
CA THR A 48 9.61 -11.30 -10.61
C THR A 48 10.04 -12.76 -10.52
N LYS A 49 10.10 -13.48 -11.67
CA LYS A 49 10.65 -14.84 -11.80
C LYS A 49 12.08 -14.96 -11.26
N THR A 50 12.85 -13.89 -11.30
CA THR A 50 14.24 -13.83 -10.82
C THR A 50 14.38 -13.44 -9.36
N GLY A 51 13.25 -13.21 -8.66
CA GLY A 51 13.24 -12.78 -7.26
C GLY A 51 13.44 -11.28 -7.05
N GLU A 52 13.54 -10.49 -8.12
CA GLU A 52 13.60 -9.04 -8.02
C GLU A 52 12.22 -8.48 -7.64
N ILE A 53 12.19 -7.48 -6.75
CA ILE A 53 10.96 -6.79 -6.39
C ILE A 53 10.86 -5.52 -7.24
N ILE A 54 9.75 -5.36 -7.94
CA ILE A 54 9.46 -4.25 -8.85
C ILE A 54 8.05 -3.69 -8.61
N GLY A 55 7.76 -2.52 -9.15
CA GLY A 55 6.44 -1.89 -9.07
C GLY A 55 6.51 -0.40 -8.84
N LEU A 56 5.37 0.26 -8.96
CA LEU A 56 5.23 1.71 -8.69
C LEU A 56 5.83 2.08 -7.33
N GLU A 57 5.47 1.36 -6.29
CA GLU A 57 5.90 1.65 -4.92
C GLU A 57 7.39 1.38 -4.70
N ILE A 58 7.95 0.43 -5.45
CA ILE A 58 9.37 0.14 -5.39
C ILE A 58 10.18 1.27 -6.04
N ASP A 59 9.66 1.85 -7.13
CA ASP A 59 10.29 3.02 -7.74
C ASP A 59 10.17 4.26 -6.85
N LEU A 60 9.03 4.45 -6.17
CA LEU A 60 8.88 5.50 -5.15
C LEU A 60 9.85 5.30 -3.99
N ALA A 61 9.99 4.07 -3.49
CA ALA A 61 10.94 3.76 -2.41
C ALA A 61 12.39 4.01 -2.81
N LYS A 62 12.78 3.66 -4.03
CA LYS A 62 14.11 3.96 -4.60
C LYS A 62 14.35 5.47 -4.69
N ALA A 63 13.40 6.22 -5.28
CA ALA A 63 13.50 7.67 -5.40
C ALA A 63 13.58 8.36 -4.02
N MET A 64 12.89 7.83 -3.02
CA MET A 64 12.94 8.34 -1.64
C MET A 64 14.31 8.11 -1.00
N ALA A 65 14.85 6.89 -1.12
CA ALA A 65 16.19 6.56 -0.61
C ALA A 65 17.29 7.40 -1.29
N ASP A 66 17.18 7.60 -2.60
CA ASP A 66 18.10 8.45 -3.37
C ASP A 66 18.01 9.92 -2.89
N ALA A 67 16.82 10.47 -2.67
CA ALA A 67 16.61 11.82 -2.14
C ALA A 67 17.16 11.98 -0.71
N MET A 68 17.10 10.93 0.10
CA MET A 68 17.71 10.89 1.43
C MET A 68 19.21 10.62 1.41
N GLN A 69 19.80 10.25 0.24
CA GLN A 69 21.19 9.82 0.07
C GLN A 69 21.56 8.63 0.97
N VAL A 70 20.67 7.64 1.06
CA VAL A 70 20.83 6.42 1.84
C VAL A 70 20.57 5.18 0.99
N LYS A 71 20.97 4.01 1.48
CA LYS A 71 20.65 2.72 0.83
C LYS A 71 19.20 2.36 1.07
N LEU A 72 18.52 1.79 0.06
CA LEU A 72 17.20 1.18 0.23
C LEU A 72 17.36 -0.27 0.64
N ARG A 73 16.63 -0.68 1.67
CA ARG A 73 16.39 -2.08 2.01
C ARG A 73 14.89 -2.37 1.98
N LEU A 74 14.46 -3.26 1.12
CA LEU A 74 13.09 -3.76 1.09
C LEU A 74 12.96 -4.91 2.09
N ALA A 75 11.99 -4.79 3.01
CA ALA A 75 11.64 -5.83 3.97
C ALA A 75 10.30 -6.46 3.53
N THR A 76 10.36 -7.67 2.97
CA THR A 76 9.17 -8.37 2.51
C THR A 76 8.55 -9.22 3.60
N MET A 77 7.23 -9.13 3.74
CA MET A 77 6.45 -9.91 4.69
C MET A 77 4.98 -9.99 4.25
N PRO A 78 4.16 -10.90 4.79
CA PRO A 78 2.73 -10.90 4.56
C PRO A 78 2.10 -9.54 4.87
N PHE A 79 1.09 -9.13 4.09
CA PHE A 79 0.45 -7.81 4.23
C PHE A 79 -0.04 -7.53 5.66
N VAL A 80 -0.61 -8.55 6.31
CA VAL A 80 -1.13 -8.47 7.69
C VAL A 80 -0.05 -8.13 8.73
N ASP A 81 1.22 -8.45 8.45
CA ASP A 81 2.34 -8.25 9.37
C ASP A 81 3.01 -6.88 9.20
N LEU A 82 2.67 -6.11 8.14
CA LEU A 82 3.33 -4.84 7.83
C LEU A 82 3.12 -3.76 8.91
N LEU A 83 1.87 -3.53 9.35
CA LEU A 83 1.59 -2.55 10.40
C LEU A 83 2.19 -2.95 11.77
N PRO A 84 2.11 -4.20 12.21
CA PRO A 84 2.87 -4.68 13.38
C PRO A 84 4.39 -4.46 13.27
N ALA A 85 4.98 -4.71 12.09
CA ALA A 85 6.40 -4.49 11.86
C ALA A 85 6.79 -3.00 11.93
N LEU A 86 5.93 -2.11 11.41
CA LEU A 86 6.11 -0.66 11.52
C LEU A 86 6.04 -0.21 12.98
N GLU A 87 5.07 -0.70 13.73
CA GLU A 87 4.92 -0.41 15.16
C GLU A 87 6.13 -0.87 15.98
N ALA A 88 6.65 -2.06 15.67
CA ALA A 88 7.84 -2.61 16.30
C ALA A 88 9.15 -1.96 15.84
N GLY A 89 9.12 -1.01 14.89
CA GLY A 89 10.31 -0.36 14.33
C GLY A 89 11.21 -1.29 13.52
N GLN A 90 10.69 -2.40 13.01
CA GLN A 90 11.39 -3.32 12.11
C GLN A 90 11.51 -2.75 10.70
N VAL A 91 10.58 -1.90 10.32
CA VAL A 91 10.60 -1.08 9.10
C VAL A 91 10.42 0.39 9.46
N ASP A 92 10.92 1.29 8.61
CA ASP A 92 10.84 2.73 8.80
C ASP A 92 9.53 3.30 8.24
N MET A 93 9.03 2.68 7.18
CA MET A 93 7.77 3.00 6.53
C MET A 93 7.22 1.81 5.74
N ILE A 94 5.96 1.93 5.28
CA ILE A 94 5.30 0.93 4.45
C ILE A 94 4.88 1.55 3.12
N LEU A 95 5.25 0.90 2.01
CA LEU A 95 4.71 1.09 0.67
C LEU A 95 4.22 -0.28 0.16
N SER A 96 2.91 -0.51 0.28
CA SER A 96 2.31 -1.83 0.00
C SER A 96 0.81 -1.77 -0.26
N GLY A 97 0.32 -0.82 -1.05
CA GLY A 97 -1.11 -0.66 -1.30
C GLY A 97 -1.90 -0.35 -0.03
N MET A 98 -1.30 0.35 0.93
CA MET A 98 -1.88 0.56 2.24
C MET A 98 -2.93 1.67 2.21
N SER A 99 -4.23 1.31 2.31
CA SER A 99 -5.33 2.28 2.37
C SER A 99 -5.23 3.14 3.64
N MET A 100 -5.42 4.45 3.46
CA MET A 100 -5.48 5.44 4.53
C MET A 100 -6.87 5.40 5.16
N THR A 101 -7.06 4.61 6.23
CA THR A 101 -8.35 4.55 6.93
C THR A 101 -8.32 5.29 8.26
N PRO A 102 -9.48 5.77 8.76
CA PRO A 102 -9.55 6.41 10.08
C PRO A 102 -8.99 5.52 11.19
N GLU A 103 -9.28 4.22 11.18
CA GLU A 103 -8.81 3.26 12.20
C GLU A 103 -7.29 3.16 12.20
N ARG A 104 -6.67 3.06 11.01
CA ARG A 104 -5.20 3.03 10.88
C ARG A 104 -4.58 4.36 11.29
N ASN A 105 -5.23 5.49 10.96
CA ASN A 105 -4.77 6.83 11.32
C ASN A 105 -4.83 7.12 12.83
N MET A 106 -5.57 6.35 13.61
CA MET A 106 -5.53 6.46 15.08
C MET A 106 -4.17 6.03 15.67
N LYS A 107 -3.37 5.29 14.91
CA LYS A 107 -2.12 4.69 15.41
C LYS A 107 -0.90 5.03 14.55
N PHE A 108 -1.09 5.19 13.27
CA PHE A 108 -0.02 5.43 12.30
C PHE A 108 -0.25 6.75 11.57
N ALA A 109 0.84 7.44 11.25
CA ALA A 109 0.78 8.58 10.35
C ALA A 109 0.73 8.09 8.89
N PHE A 110 0.04 8.83 8.04
CA PHE A 110 -0.02 8.55 6.60
C PHE A 110 0.34 9.79 5.80
N VAL A 111 1.05 9.57 4.70
CA VAL A 111 1.34 10.60 3.68
C VAL A 111 0.76 10.13 2.35
N GLY A 112 0.01 11.00 1.69
CA GLY A 112 -0.66 10.70 0.43
C GLY A 112 -1.98 11.43 0.27
N PRO A 113 -2.85 10.90 -0.63
CA PRO A 113 -2.68 9.65 -1.36
C PRO A 113 -1.74 9.82 -2.57
N TYR A 114 -0.82 8.86 -2.80
CA TYR A 114 -0.06 8.80 -4.06
C TYR A 114 -0.81 8.06 -5.16
N LEU A 115 -1.86 7.34 -4.79
CA LEU A 115 -2.79 6.65 -5.69
C LEU A 115 -4.18 6.64 -5.06
N THR A 116 -5.20 6.85 -5.85
CA THR A 116 -6.59 6.59 -5.46
C THR A 116 -7.08 5.32 -6.15
N SER A 117 -7.64 4.41 -5.35
CA SER A 117 -8.19 3.14 -5.78
C SER A 117 -9.61 2.98 -5.22
N GLY A 118 -10.14 1.78 -5.26
CA GLY A 118 -11.39 1.37 -4.63
C GLY A 118 -11.56 -0.13 -4.77
N LYS A 119 -12.50 -0.69 -4.02
CA LYS A 119 -12.82 -2.11 -4.09
C LYS A 119 -13.47 -2.45 -5.42
N SER A 120 -13.05 -3.56 -5.96
CA SER A 120 -13.64 -4.21 -7.11
C SER A 120 -13.84 -5.69 -6.79
N PHE A 121 -14.56 -6.39 -7.62
CA PHE A 121 -14.58 -7.85 -7.57
C PHE A 121 -14.00 -8.44 -8.85
N LEU A 122 -13.34 -9.58 -8.70
CA LEU A 122 -12.89 -10.44 -9.76
C LEU A 122 -13.67 -11.75 -9.67
N ALA A 123 -14.32 -12.14 -10.75
CA ALA A 123 -15.07 -13.41 -10.84
C ALA A 123 -14.94 -14.00 -12.23
N LYS A 124 -15.40 -15.25 -12.43
CA LYS A 124 -15.58 -15.78 -13.77
C LYS A 124 -16.80 -15.15 -14.44
N GLU A 125 -16.75 -14.94 -15.76
CA GLU A 125 -17.88 -14.39 -16.54
C GLU A 125 -19.17 -15.19 -16.32
N THR A 126 -19.08 -16.51 -16.15
CA THR A 126 -20.22 -17.38 -15.84
C THR A 126 -20.88 -17.04 -14.50
N THR A 127 -20.10 -16.68 -13.48
CA THR A 127 -20.61 -16.22 -12.18
C THR A 127 -21.33 -14.89 -12.33
N VAL A 128 -20.73 -13.95 -13.07
CA VAL A 128 -21.34 -12.63 -13.34
C VAL A 128 -22.63 -12.77 -14.12
N ALA A 129 -22.65 -13.58 -15.17
CA ALA A 129 -23.82 -13.80 -16.01
C ALA A 129 -25.02 -14.45 -15.27
N SER A 130 -24.74 -15.20 -14.21
CA SER A 130 -25.78 -15.80 -13.34
C SER A 130 -26.27 -14.88 -12.24
N SER A 131 -25.55 -13.79 -11.95
CA SER A 131 -25.90 -12.83 -10.89
C SER A 131 -26.78 -11.72 -11.43
N LYS A 132 -27.86 -11.39 -10.69
CA LYS A 132 -28.79 -10.30 -11.04
C LYS A 132 -28.45 -8.99 -10.32
N GLY A 133 -27.54 -9.04 -9.34
CA GLY A 133 -27.13 -7.87 -8.54
C GLY A 133 -26.18 -8.23 -7.40
N SER A 134 -25.76 -7.23 -6.65
CA SER A 134 -24.86 -7.41 -5.50
C SER A 134 -25.44 -8.27 -4.38
N GLU A 135 -26.76 -8.38 -4.30
CA GLU A 135 -27.43 -9.23 -3.30
C GLU A 135 -27.13 -10.71 -3.49
N ASP A 136 -26.88 -11.14 -4.75
CA ASP A 136 -26.55 -12.53 -5.09
C ASP A 136 -25.14 -12.91 -4.59
N LEU A 137 -24.29 -11.93 -4.30
CA LEU A 137 -22.96 -12.14 -3.71
C LEU A 137 -23.03 -12.31 -2.18
N ASN A 138 -24.13 -11.91 -1.55
CA ASN A 138 -24.31 -12.00 -0.09
C ASN A 138 -25.23 -13.17 0.31
N THR A 139 -24.83 -14.38 -0.08
CA THR A 139 -25.56 -15.62 0.24
C THR A 139 -24.64 -16.67 0.88
N PRO A 140 -25.17 -17.62 1.67
CA PRO A 140 -24.35 -18.66 2.29
C PRO A 140 -23.61 -19.57 1.32
N GLN A 141 -24.05 -19.64 0.06
CA GLN A 141 -23.46 -20.44 -1.00
C GLN A 141 -22.25 -19.74 -1.65
N MET A 142 -22.18 -18.41 -1.52
CA MET A 142 -21.11 -17.61 -2.12
C MET A 142 -19.83 -17.67 -1.27
N ARG A 143 -18.71 -18.03 -1.89
CA ARG A 143 -17.39 -18.08 -1.29
C ARG A 143 -16.57 -16.91 -1.84
N LEU A 144 -16.22 -15.98 -0.96
CA LEU A 144 -15.53 -14.74 -1.33
C LEU A 144 -14.10 -14.75 -0.78
N ALA A 145 -13.10 -14.69 -1.67
CA ALA A 145 -11.72 -14.52 -1.27
C ALA A 145 -11.41 -13.03 -1.00
N ALA A 146 -10.62 -12.77 0.04
CA ALA A 146 -10.05 -11.45 0.29
C ALA A 146 -8.68 -11.58 0.98
N LEU A 147 -7.79 -10.62 0.73
CA LEU A 147 -6.47 -10.58 1.36
C LEU A 147 -6.62 -10.35 2.87
N ARG A 148 -6.00 -11.22 3.66
CA ARG A 148 -6.03 -11.13 5.13
C ARG A 148 -5.47 -9.80 5.63
N GLY A 149 -6.18 -9.16 6.59
CA GLY A 149 -5.80 -7.89 7.19
C GLY A 149 -6.01 -6.67 6.29
N SER A 150 -6.60 -6.85 5.10
CA SER A 150 -6.89 -5.76 4.17
C SER A 150 -8.27 -5.13 4.43
N THR A 151 -8.47 -3.95 3.86
CA THR A 151 -9.80 -3.30 3.81
C THR A 151 -10.79 -4.11 2.97
N SER A 152 -10.32 -4.97 2.04
CA SER A 152 -11.19 -5.90 1.29
C SER A 152 -11.79 -6.98 2.18
N GLU A 153 -11.01 -7.54 3.10
CA GLU A 153 -11.51 -8.51 4.08
C GLU A 153 -12.58 -7.87 4.98
N VAL A 154 -12.31 -6.66 5.49
CA VAL A 154 -13.29 -5.88 6.28
C VAL A 154 -14.54 -5.57 5.47
N PHE A 155 -14.39 -5.21 4.19
CA PHE A 155 -15.52 -4.94 3.29
C PHE A 155 -16.44 -6.15 3.15
N VAL A 156 -15.90 -7.36 2.95
CA VAL A 156 -16.69 -8.59 2.89
C VAL A 156 -17.40 -8.85 4.21
N GLN A 157 -16.71 -8.74 5.34
CA GLN A 157 -17.30 -8.95 6.67
C GLN A 157 -18.47 -8.02 6.97
N GLN A 158 -18.36 -6.75 6.55
CA GLN A 158 -19.37 -5.73 6.85
C GLN A 158 -20.53 -5.73 5.85
N ASN A 159 -20.24 -5.91 4.56
CA ASN A 159 -21.24 -5.73 3.50
C ASN A 159 -21.80 -7.03 2.94
N MET A 160 -21.10 -8.16 3.16
CA MET A 160 -21.50 -9.49 2.66
C MET A 160 -21.43 -10.54 3.79
N PRO A 161 -22.07 -10.29 4.96
CA PRO A 161 -21.91 -11.12 6.16
C PRO A 161 -22.51 -12.52 6.03
N LYS A 162 -23.34 -12.80 5.02
CA LYS A 162 -23.90 -14.13 4.76
C LYS A 162 -22.96 -14.99 3.93
N ALA A 163 -22.07 -14.38 3.14
CA ALA A 163 -21.12 -15.10 2.30
C ALA A 163 -20.03 -15.77 3.14
N THR A 164 -19.48 -16.86 2.61
CA THR A 164 -18.34 -17.53 3.24
C THR A 164 -17.06 -16.80 2.85
N LEU A 165 -16.44 -16.11 3.82
CA LEU A 165 -15.15 -15.43 3.62
C LEU A 165 -14.00 -16.44 3.62
N VAL A 166 -13.14 -16.38 2.61
CA VAL A 166 -11.89 -17.12 2.50
C VAL A 166 -10.74 -16.11 2.56
N SER A 167 -10.12 -15.96 3.73
CA SER A 167 -8.96 -15.07 3.93
C SER A 167 -7.71 -15.69 3.30
N THR A 168 -7.10 -14.99 2.35
CA THR A 168 -5.90 -15.44 1.63
C THR A 168 -4.64 -14.73 2.13
N LYS A 169 -3.49 -15.36 1.94
CA LYS A 169 -2.18 -14.77 2.34
C LYS A 169 -1.72 -13.69 1.38
N ASP A 170 -2.06 -13.82 0.09
CA ASP A 170 -1.71 -12.91 -0.99
C ASP A 170 -2.76 -12.96 -2.12
N TYR A 171 -2.63 -12.07 -3.11
CA TYR A 171 -3.56 -12.04 -4.25
C TYR A 171 -3.37 -13.22 -5.21
N ASP A 172 -2.16 -13.78 -5.33
CA ASP A 172 -1.91 -14.95 -6.18
C ASP A 172 -2.68 -16.17 -5.66
N GLU A 173 -2.70 -16.40 -4.34
CA GLU A 173 -3.52 -17.44 -3.74
C GLU A 173 -5.01 -17.24 -4.04
N ALA A 174 -5.52 -16.01 -3.87
CA ALA A 174 -6.92 -15.70 -4.15
C ALA A 174 -7.29 -15.98 -5.62
N ILE A 175 -6.44 -15.57 -6.56
CA ILE A 175 -6.63 -15.80 -8.00
C ILE A 175 -6.59 -17.32 -8.31
N ILE A 176 -5.63 -18.06 -7.73
CA ILE A 176 -5.53 -19.51 -7.93
C ILE A 176 -6.79 -20.21 -7.42
N LEU A 177 -7.30 -19.85 -6.25
CA LEU A 177 -8.53 -20.40 -5.69
C LEU A 177 -9.73 -20.12 -6.61
N LEU A 178 -9.82 -18.92 -7.18
CA LEU A 178 -10.85 -18.56 -8.15
C LEU A 178 -10.75 -19.38 -9.45
N LEU A 179 -9.54 -19.54 -9.98
CA LEU A 179 -9.31 -20.34 -11.20
C LEU A 179 -9.63 -21.82 -11.01
N GLN A 180 -9.51 -22.33 -9.77
CA GLN A 180 -9.81 -23.70 -9.38
C GLN A 180 -11.26 -23.91 -8.89
N ASP A 181 -12.14 -22.92 -9.00
CA ASP A 181 -13.54 -22.95 -8.53
C ASP A 181 -13.67 -23.25 -7.01
N LYS A 182 -12.62 -22.93 -6.24
CA LYS A 182 -12.63 -23.04 -4.77
C LYS A 182 -13.26 -21.83 -4.09
N VAL A 183 -13.28 -20.70 -4.78
CA VAL A 183 -14.03 -19.49 -4.44
C VAL A 183 -14.77 -19.00 -5.67
N ASP A 184 -15.84 -18.24 -5.47
CA ASP A 184 -16.74 -17.80 -6.54
C ASP A 184 -16.38 -16.39 -7.03
N ALA A 185 -15.78 -15.58 -6.12
CA ALA A 185 -15.21 -14.28 -6.46
C ALA A 185 -14.08 -13.90 -5.50
N MET A 186 -13.26 -12.92 -5.91
CA MET A 186 -12.28 -12.24 -5.07
C MET A 186 -12.70 -10.77 -4.93
N ILE A 187 -12.71 -10.25 -3.72
CA ILE A 187 -12.84 -8.82 -3.44
C ILE A 187 -11.43 -8.26 -3.19
N ALA A 188 -11.04 -7.29 -4.00
CA ALA A 188 -9.72 -6.70 -3.95
C ALA A 188 -9.73 -5.25 -4.45
N ASP A 189 -8.60 -4.56 -4.37
CA ASP A 189 -8.45 -3.26 -5.01
C ASP A 189 -8.49 -3.39 -6.53
N LEU A 190 -9.10 -2.40 -7.18
CA LEU A 190 -9.31 -2.40 -8.63
C LEU A 190 -8.04 -2.74 -9.44
N PRO A 191 -6.84 -2.21 -9.15
CA PRO A 191 -5.63 -2.58 -9.89
C PRO A 191 -5.32 -4.07 -9.85
N ALA A 192 -5.52 -4.73 -8.70
CA ALA A 192 -5.27 -6.17 -8.56
C ALA A 192 -6.26 -6.99 -9.39
N CYS A 193 -7.53 -6.59 -9.43
CA CYS A 193 -8.55 -7.25 -10.25
C CYS A 193 -8.27 -7.08 -11.75
N LEU A 194 -7.98 -5.87 -12.20
CA LEU A 194 -7.65 -5.60 -13.61
C LEU A 194 -6.36 -6.31 -14.06
N PHE A 195 -5.38 -6.38 -13.15
CA PHE A 195 -4.17 -7.15 -13.40
C PHE A 195 -4.46 -8.63 -13.61
N ALA A 196 -5.29 -9.26 -12.77
CA ALA A 196 -5.64 -10.67 -12.90
C ALA A 196 -6.29 -10.97 -14.26
N VAL A 197 -7.21 -10.13 -14.73
CA VAL A 197 -7.82 -10.27 -16.08
C VAL A 197 -6.75 -10.22 -17.18
N ARG A 198 -5.82 -9.28 -17.10
CA ARG A 198 -4.74 -9.14 -18.10
C ARG A 198 -3.74 -10.30 -18.06
N ARG A 199 -3.47 -10.85 -16.87
CA ARG A 199 -2.53 -11.97 -16.68
C ARG A 199 -3.09 -13.29 -17.18
N TYR A 200 -4.41 -13.46 -17.13
CA TYR A 200 -5.11 -14.70 -17.47
C TYR A 200 -6.21 -14.47 -18.53
N PRO A 201 -5.85 -13.98 -19.74
CA PRO A 201 -6.82 -13.52 -20.73
C PRO A 201 -7.78 -14.63 -21.22
N ASP A 202 -7.31 -15.90 -21.23
CA ASP A 202 -8.07 -17.03 -21.73
C ASP A 202 -8.84 -17.79 -20.63
N ARG A 203 -8.98 -17.21 -19.44
CA ARG A 203 -9.60 -17.88 -18.28
C ARG A 203 -11.02 -17.36 -18.00
N GLY A 204 -11.57 -16.51 -18.85
CA GLY A 204 -12.93 -15.97 -18.70
C GLY A 204 -13.09 -15.19 -17.38
N LEU A 205 -12.07 -14.44 -16.98
CA LEU A 205 -12.13 -13.59 -15.80
C LEU A 205 -12.72 -12.23 -16.16
N TYR A 206 -13.59 -11.74 -15.27
CA TYR A 206 -14.19 -10.42 -15.33
C TYR A 206 -13.87 -9.65 -14.06
N ALA A 207 -13.49 -8.38 -14.22
CA ALA A 207 -13.32 -7.45 -13.12
C ALA A 207 -14.30 -6.28 -13.28
N LEU A 208 -14.90 -5.84 -12.18
CA LEU A 208 -15.74 -4.64 -12.19
C LEU A 208 -14.82 -3.41 -12.35
N GLU A 209 -14.96 -2.69 -13.47
CA GLU A 209 -14.08 -1.56 -13.80
C GLU A 209 -14.41 -0.30 -12.99
N THR A 210 -15.67 -0.14 -12.58
CA THR A 210 -16.08 0.96 -11.69
C THR A 210 -15.90 0.52 -10.24
N PRO A 211 -15.05 1.17 -9.45
CA PRO A 211 -14.83 0.77 -8.07
C PRO A 211 -16.06 1.00 -7.19
N LEU A 212 -16.29 0.10 -6.25
CA LEU A 212 -17.39 0.12 -5.28
C LEU A 212 -17.16 1.12 -4.14
N THR A 213 -15.91 1.45 -3.87
CA THR A 213 -15.49 2.32 -2.76
C THR A 213 -14.45 3.32 -3.23
N TYR A 214 -14.15 4.29 -2.37
CA TYR A 214 -13.02 5.21 -2.51
C TYR A 214 -11.93 4.82 -1.52
N GLU A 215 -10.75 4.44 -2.03
CA GLU A 215 -9.62 3.96 -1.23
C GLU A 215 -8.37 4.82 -1.53
N PRO A 216 -8.09 5.81 -0.69
CA PRO A 216 -6.83 6.55 -0.81
C PRO A 216 -5.68 5.67 -0.32
N ILE A 217 -4.65 5.51 -1.15
CA ILE A 217 -3.46 4.70 -0.86
C ILE A 217 -2.31 5.62 -0.49
N GLY A 218 -1.70 5.38 0.66
CA GLY A 218 -0.66 6.24 1.20
C GLY A 218 0.56 5.50 1.77
N ILE A 219 1.57 6.27 2.07
CA ILE A 219 2.78 5.83 2.76
C ILE A 219 2.49 5.81 4.26
N ALA A 220 2.55 4.65 4.90
CA ALA A 220 2.38 4.55 6.34
C ALA A 220 3.70 4.77 7.07
N LEU A 221 3.67 5.57 8.12
CA LEU A 221 4.80 5.96 8.96
C LEU A 221 4.47 5.75 10.44
N SER A 222 5.51 5.60 11.28
CA SER A 222 5.32 5.73 12.71
C SER A 222 4.78 7.12 13.06
N GLY A 223 3.76 7.19 13.93
CA GLY A 223 3.17 8.45 14.38
C GLY A 223 4.10 9.33 15.24
N ASN A 224 5.27 8.82 15.65
CA ASN A 224 6.14 9.45 16.64
C ASN A 224 7.32 10.23 16.03
N ASP A 225 7.36 10.47 14.72
CA ASP A 225 8.42 11.23 14.06
C ASP A 225 7.88 12.34 13.16
N PRO A 226 7.59 13.53 13.72
CA PRO A 226 7.07 14.66 12.96
C PRO A 226 8.02 15.17 11.87
N LEU A 227 9.34 14.98 12.01
CA LEU A 227 10.29 15.37 10.97
C LEU A 227 10.26 14.41 9.78
N LEU A 228 10.16 13.11 10.01
CA LEU A 228 9.98 12.12 8.95
C LEU A 228 8.66 12.35 8.22
N LEU A 229 7.57 12.61 8.97
CA LEU A 229 6.27 12.93 8.41
C LEU A 229 6.35 14.16 7.50
N ASN A 230 6.89 15.28 8.00
CA ASN A 230 7.04 16.51 7.23
C ASN A 230 7.96 16.32 6.00
N TRP A 231 9.06 15.59 6.14
CA TRP A 231 9.96 15.29 5.04
C TRP A 231 9.24 14.51 3.94
N THR A 232 8.53 13.44 4.31
CA THR A 232 7.78 12.58 3.38
C THR A 232 6.66 13.36 2.67
N GLN A 233 5.94 14.24 3.40
CA GLN A 233 4.90 15.10 2.82
C GLN A 233 5.47 16.07 1.78
N ASN A 234 6.58 16.73 2.09
CA ASN A 234 7.21 17.68 1.16
C ASN A 234 7.78 16.96 -0.06
N TRP A 235 8.41 15.80 0.11
CA TRP A 235 8.93 14.97 -0.96
C TRP A 235 7.80 14.49 -1.91
N LEU A 236 6.68 13.99 -1.37
CA LEU A 236 5.57 13.55 -2.21
C LEU A 236 4.96 14.72 -2.99
N ARG A 237 4.77 15.88 -2.33
CA ARG A 237 4.29 17.10 -2.99
C ARG A 237 5.19 17.56 -4.13
N GLU A 238 6.50 17.43 -3.99
CA GLU A 238 7.46 17.72 -5.05
C GLU A 238 7.25 16.78 -6.25
N LEU A 239 7.09 15.48 -6.01
CA LEU A 239 6.81 14.52 -7.09
C LEU A 239 5.49 14.82 -7.81
N GLU A 240 4.44 15.21 -7.08
CA GLU A 240 3.16 15.63 -7.64
C GLU A 240 3.32 16.89 -8.49
N THR A 241 3.91 17.94 -7.92
CA THR A 241 4.05 19.25 -8.57
C THR A 241 4.92 19.20 -9.84
N THR A 242 5.94 18.35 -9.86
CA THR A 242 6.81 18.15 -11.03
C THR A 242 6.25 17.17 -12.05
N GLY A 243 5.10 16.53 -11.77
CA GLY A 243 4.50 15.47 -12.58
C GLY A 243 5.31 14.16 -12.57
N ALA A 244 6.30 14.02 -11.70
CA ALA A 244 7.10 12.80 -11.60
C ALA A 244 6.27 11.61 -11.09
N LEU A 245 5.35 11.85 -10.16
CA LEU A 245 4.43 10.83 -9.67
C LEU A 245 3.52 10.32 -10.80
N GLU A 246 2.93 11.23 -11.58
CA GLU A 246 2.06 10.89 -12.71
C GLU A 246 2.80 10.04 -13.75
N ARG A 247 3.97 10.49 -14.20
CA ARG A 247 4.79 9.75 -15.18
C ARG A 247 5.16 8.35 -14.67
N THR A 248 5.51 8.22 -13.40
CA THR A 248 5.85 6.91 -12.80
C THR A 248 4.62 6.01 -12.73
N THR A 249 3.46 6.55 -12.34
CA THR A 249 2.19 5.83 -12.30
C THR A 249 1.78 5.36 -13.70
N GLU A 250 1.80 6.24 -14.70
CA GLU A 250 1.48 5.90 -16.09
C GLU A 250 2.35 4.76 -16.63
N ARG A 251 3.66 4.79 -16.35
CA ARG A 251 4.57 3.73 -16.76
C ARG A 251 4.14 2.35 -16.23
N TRP A 252 3.68 2.25 -15.00
CA TRP A 252 3.27 0.98 -14.41
C TRP A 252 1.86 0.53 -14.81
N PHE A 253 0.96 1.48 -15.07
CA PHE A 253 -0.43 1.15 -15.38
C PHE A 253 -0.71 1.04 -16.88
N LYS A 254 0.01 1.80 -17.73
CA LYS A 254 -0.17 1.79 -19.20
C LYS A 254 0.77 0.80 -19.89
N ASP A 255 2.06 0.74 -19.49
CA ASP A 255 2.99 -0.25 -20.01
C ASP A 255 2.78 -1.60 -19.33
N THR A 256 2.60 -2.64 -20.14
CA THR A 256 2.39 -4.02 -19.66
C THR A 256 3.59 -4.94 -19.91
N ALA A 257 4.71 -4.41 -20.41
CA ALA A 257 5.90 -5.22 -20.72
C ALA A 257 6.46 -5.98 -19.51
N TRP A 258 6.29 -5.42 -18.31
CA TRP A 258 6.69 -6.03 -17.04
C TRP A 258 5.92 -7.32 -16.70
N LEU A 259 4.71 -7.53 -17.26
CA LEU A 259 3.93 -8.77 -17.07
C LEU A 259 4.73 -10.03 -17.44
N ARG A 260 5.57 -9.96 -18.46
CA ARG A 260 6.42 -11.08 -18.91
C ARG A 260 7.48 -11.47 -17.88
N ARG A 261 7.77 -10.60 -16.92
CA ARG A 261 8.76 -10.83 -15.86
C ARG A 261 8.17 -11.55 -14.65
N LEU A 262 6.85 -11.65 -14.55
CA LEU A 262 6.16 -12.31 -13.43
C LEU A 262 6.12 -13.83 -13.61
N PRO A 263 6.05 -14.59 -12.50
CA PRO A 263 5.94 -16.06 -12.51
C PRO A 263 4.76 -16.59 -13.29
#